data_c8083a8f0420d48e3ce847125ea7f15d
#
_entry.id   c8083a8f0420d48e3ce847125ea7f15d
#
_cell.length_a   1.000
_cell.length_b   1.000
_cell.length_c   1.000
_cell.angle_alpha   90.00
_cell.angle_beta   90.00
_cell.angle_gamma   90.00
#
_symmetry.space_group_name_H-M   'P 1'
#
loop_
_entity.id
_entity.type
_entity.pdbx_description
1 polymer ?
#
loop_
_entity_poly.entity_id
_entity_poly.type
_entity_poly.pdbx_seq_one_letter_code
_entity_poly.pdbx_strand_id
1 'polypeptide(L)'
;LLEGGPGTGKTSTVARMLVALVAQQPASRLQLAAPTGKAAARLRAALAGTDLHLPCSTLHRLLESRGDRFGRNRHNPLALDLLVVDEVSMVDLPLMQALLDALPASCRLVLVGDGAQLPPVGPGSVLLDLQEPARRLALGSAAIELRTTYRNNGSIAAVAAALRDGEQPLEPLLARMLDPAPADSNLQWLQAPSHCLPAALLERLRRHQLDLEQLCRHWATDDSSATSSLLGALDRCLVMSPLRRGRWGVGAIHQALLGEAATRSPQHWPLGTPVLCRHNLVDLGLANGDVGLVVEHGGERRLLFANPGRAEPLWIHPAQLPDAEPALALTVHKAQGSEAEEVWVLMPATGRPQQRLLYTALTRARQQATLITPVTTPFK
;
A
#
# COMPACT_ATOMS: atom_id res chain seq x y z
N LEU A 1 2.03 -2.44 -21.43
CA LEU A 1 2.38 -2.92 -20.11
C LEU A 1 3.71 -2.34 -19.68
N LEU A 2 3.79 -1.73 -18.49
CA LEU A 2 5.02 -1.22 -17.87
C LEU A 2 5.24 -1.95 -16.55
N GLU A 3 6.26 -2.76 -16.48
CA GLU A 3 6.60 -3.55 -15.31
C GLU A 3 7.89 -3.11 -14.65
N GLY A 4 8.02 -3.39 -13.38
CA GLY A 4 9.26 -3.17 -12.63
C GLY A 4 9.04 -3.24 -11.13
N GLY A 5 10.11 -3.54 -10.41
CA GLY A 5 10.08 -3.54 -8.94
C GLY A 5 9.88 -2.15 -8.34
N PRO A 6 9.76 -2.06 -7.02
CA PRO A 6 9.71 -0.78 -6.33
C PRO A 6 10.99 0.03 -6.56
N GLY A 7 10.83 1.33 -6.73
CA GLY A 7 11.98 2.23 -6.96
C GLY A 7 12.60 2.15 -8.35
N THR A 8 12.02 1.41 -9.31
CA THR A 8 12.54 1.37 -10.70
C THR A 8 12.11 2.57 -11.54
N GLY A 9 11.39 3.53 -10.96
CA GLY A 9 10.99 4.75 -11.68
C GLY A 9 9.72 4.58 -12.55
N LYS A 10 8.88 3.56 -12.31
CA LYS A 10 7.61 3.38 -13.05
C LYS A 10 6.79 4.65 -13.11
N THR A 11 6.48 5.23 -11.95
CA THR A 11 5.64 6.43 -11.84
C THR A 11 6.29 7.65 -12.51
N SER A 12 7.61 7.81 -12.40
CA SER A 12 8.34 8.88 -13.08
C SER A 12 8.34 8.69 -14.59
N THR A 13 8.44 7.45 -15.06
CA THR A 13 8.35 7.12 -16.50
C THR A 13 6.97 7.43 -17.03
N VAL A 14 5.91 7.08 -16.28
CA VAL A 14 4.51 7.43 -16.63
C VAL A 14 4.33 8.94 -16.69
N ALA A 15 4.83 9.69 -15.70
CA ALA A 15 4.72 11.15 -15.69
C ALA A 15 5.37 11.77 -16.93
N ARG A 16 6.60 11.36 -17.28
CA ARG A 16 7.30 11.84 -18.49
C ARG A 16 6.58 11.47 -19.79
N MET A 17 6.04 10.25 -19.85
CA MET A 17 5.23 9.82 -21.00
C MET A 17 3.98 10.70 -21.17
N LEU A 18 3.27 11.01 -20.07
CA LEU A 18 2.08 11.85 -20.08
C LEU A 18 2.39 13.29 -20.51
N VAL A 19 3.48 13.88 -19.99
CA VAL A 19 3.96 15.21 -20.40
C VAL A 19 4.20 15.24 -21.91
N ALA A 20 4.92 14.27 -22.44
CA ALA A 20 5.22 14.19 -23.88
C ALA A 20 3.94 14.00 -24.71
N LEU A 21 2.98 13.21 -24.22
CA LEU A 21 1.74 12.95 -24.92
C LEU A 21 0.84 14.19 -24.98
N VAL A 22 0.69 14.91 -23.85
CA VAL A 22 -0.11 16.15 -23.79
C VAL A 22 0.49 17.23 -24.67
N ALA A 23 1.81 17.33 -24.75
CA ALA A 23 2.48 18.26 -25.66
C ALA A 23 2.17 17.97 -27.14
N GLN A 24 2.02 16.69 -27.51
CA GLN A 24 1.69 16.30 -28.89
C GLN A 24 0.19 16.33 -29.19
N GLN A 25 -0.65 16.02 -28.21
CA GLN A 25 -2.10 15.88 -28.33
C GLN A 25 -2.82 16.56 -27.16
N PRO A 26 -2.88 17.91 -27.12
CA PRO A 26 -3.44 18.64 -25.95
C PRO A 26 -4.93 18.38 -25.70
N ALA A 27 -5.68 18.00 -26.74
CA ALA A 27 -7.11 17.75 -26.64
C ALA A 27 -7.46 16.33 -26.14
N SER A 28 -6.47 15.47 -25.85
CA SER A 28 -6.72 14.10 -25.40
C SER A 28 -7.29 14.06 -24.00
N ARG A 29 -8.31 13.24 -23.81
CA ARG A 29 -8.93 13.00 -22.49
C ARG A 29 -8.18 11.90 -21.77
N LEU A 30 -7.33 12.31 -20.84
CA LEU A 30 -6.45 11.44 -20.09
C LEU A 30 -6.99 11.23 -18.67
N GLN A 31 -6.89 10.01 -18.17
CA GLN A 31 -7.28 9.64 -16.81
C GLN A 31 -6.23 8.73 -16.18
N LEU A 32 -6.05 8.89 -14.89
CA LEU A 32 -5.22 8.01 -14.06
C LEU A 32 -6.09 7.24 -13.10
N ALA A 33 -5.77 5.98 -12.87
CA ALA A 33 -6.48 5.16 -11.92
C ALA A 33 -5.55 4.20 -11.17
N ALA A 34 -5.98 3.77 -9.99
CA ALA A 34 -5.32 2.73 -9.22
C ALA A 34 -6.36 1.92 -8.43
N PRO A 35 -6.04 0.70 -7.97
CA PRO A 35 -6.97 -0.11 -7.19
C PRO A 35 -7.33 0.52 -5.83
N THR A 36 -6.39 1.25 -5.20
CA THR A 36 -6.55 1.82 -3.85
C THR A 36 -6.43 3.34 -3.85
N GLY A 37 -7.05 3.99 -2.84
CA GLY A 37 -6.97 5.43 -2.63
C GLY A 37 -5.54 5.92 -2.45
N LYS A 38 -4.73 5.18 -1.68
CA LYS A 38 -3.31 5.50 -1.45
C LYS A 38 -2.48 5.45 -2.73
N ALA A 39 -2.67 4.43 -3.57
CA ALA A 39 -1.97 4.34 -4.84
C ALA A 39 -2.38 5.48 -5.80
N ALA A 40 -3.67 5.82 -5.85
CA ALA A 40 -4.16 6.96 -6.63
C ALA A 40 -3.60 8.30 -6.13
N ALA A 41 -3.50 8.48 -4.80
CA ALA A 41 -2.90 9.68 -4.22
C ALA A 41 -1.40 9.81 -4.55
N ARG A 42 -0.65 8.70 -4.52
CA ARG A 42 0.76 8.68 -4.92
C ARG A 42 0.96 9.02 -6.40
N LEU A 43 0.13 8.44 -7.26
CA LEU A 43 0.18 8.70 -8.68
C LEU A 43 -0.07 10.19 -8.96
N ARG A 44 -1.02 10.80 -8.23
CA ARG A 44 -1.26 12.25 -8.28
C ARG A 44 -0.06 13.05 -7.77
N ALA A 45 0.50 12.68 -6.63
CA ALA A 45 1.66 13.36 -6.05
C ALA A 45 2.89 13.33 -6.98
N ALA A 46 3.08 12.25 -7.72
CA ALA A 46 4.16 12.14 -8.70
C ALA A 46 4.00 13.10 -9.90
N LEU A 47 2.78 13.55 -10.17
CA LEU A 47 2.50 14.56 -11.20
C LEU A 47 2.55 15.99 -10.66
N ALA A 48 2.57 16.19 -9.33
CA ALA A 48 2.56 17.52 -8.72
C ALA A 48 3.79 18.39 -9.08
N GLY A 49 4.88 17.75 -9.53
CA GLY A 49 6.06 18.43 -10.08
C GLY A 49 5.98 18.76 -11.58
N THR A 50 4.84 18.51 -12.20
CA THR A 50 4.57 18.80 -13.62
C THR A 50 3.38 19.77 -13.72
N ASP A 51 3.27 20.50 -14.83
CA ASP A 51 2.11 21.37 -15.12
C ASP A 51 0.83 20.59 -15.47
N LEU A 52 0.82 19.25 -15.27
CA LEU A 52 -0.31 18.39 -15.62
C LEU A 52 -1.26 18.21 -14.45
N HIS A 53 -2.48 18.72 -14.61
CA HIS A 53 -3.59 18.51 -13.68
C HIS A 53 -4.54 17.44 -14.23
N LEU A 54 -4.12 16.16 -14.13
CA LEU A 54 -4.92 15.04 -14.65
C LEU A 54 -5.84 14.46 -13.56
N PRO A 55 -7.09 14.08 -13.92
CA PRO A 55 -7.97 13.36 -13.01
C PRO A 55 -7.35 12.04 -12.57
N CYS A 56 -7.36 11.77 -11.27
CA CYS A 56 -6.85 10.53 -10.69
C CYS A 56 -7.83 10.01 -9.64
N SER A 57 -8.23 8.75 -9.77
CA SER A 57 -9.22 8.13 -8.88
C SER A 57 -8.94 6.64 -8.66
N THR A 58 -9.69 6.02 -7.75
CA THR A 58 -9.70 4.55 -7.68
C THR A 58 -10.47 3.96 -8.87
N LEU A 59 -10.11 2.73 -9.28
CA LEU A 59 -10.83 2.00 -10.33
C LEU A 59 -12.32 1.87 -9.99
N HIS A 60 -12.66 1.55 -8.75
CA HIS A 60 -14.05 1.44 -8.30
C HIS A 60 -14.81 2.76 -8.46
N ARG A 61 -14.17 3.88 -8.14
CA ARG A 61 -14.78 5.22 -8.32
C ARG A 61 -14.90 5.58 -9.79
N LEU A 62 -13.89 5.28 -10.61
CA LEU A 62 -13.89 5.51 -12.05
C LEU A 62 -15.04 4.74 -12.73
N LEU A 63 -15.26 3.50 -12.30
CA LEU A 63 -16.31 2.62 -12.83
C LEU A 63 -17.68 2.85 -12.19
N GLU A 64 -17.82 3.82 -11.27
CA GLU A 64 -19.07 4.11 -10.55
C GLU A 64 -19.62 2.85 -9.85
N SER A 65 -18.76 2.15 -9.11
CA SER A 65 -19.10 0.90 -8.42
C SER A 65 -20.22 1.12 -7.38
N ARG A 66 -21.24 0.26 -7.43
CA ARG A 66 -22.37 0.20 -6.50
C ARG A 66 -22.56 -1.24 -6.04
N GLY A 67 -21.76 -1.65 -5.06
CA GLY A 67 -21.69 -3.06 -4.65
C GLY A 67 -21.13 -3.93 -5.78
N ASP A 68 -21.90 -4.90 -6.23
CA ASP A 68 -21.50 -5.86 -7.28
C ASP A 68 -21.74 -5.35 -8.73
N ARG A 69 -22.18 -4.11 -8.88
CA ARG A 69 -22.49 -3.52 -10.18
C ARG A 69 -21.62 -2.31 -10.45
N PHE A 70 -21.36 -2.06 -11.77
CA PHE A 70 -20.63 -0.90 -12.24
C PHE A 70 -21.55 -0.02 -13.10
N GLY A 71 -21.56 1.29 -12.85
CA GLY A 71 -22.32 2.27 -13.63
C GLY A 71 -21.72 2.48 -15.02
N ARG A 72 -20.38 2.33 -15.14
CA ARG A 72 -19.67 2.36 -16.43
C ARG A 72 -19.58 0.96 -17.00
N ASN A 73 -19.96 0.82 -18.28
CA ASN A 73 -19.98 -0.45 -19.00
C ASN A 73 -20.12 -0.18 -20.52
N ARG A 74 -20.33 -1.20 -21.34
CA ARG A 74 -20.46 -1.10 -22.82
C ARG A 74 -21.57 -0.15 -23.29
N HIS A 75 -22.63 0.02 -22.50
CA HIS A 75 -23.76 0.91 -22.79
C HIS A 75 -23.56 2.33 -22.26
N ASN A 76 -22.65 2.50 -21.31
CA ASN A 76 -22.27 3.77 -20.71
C ASN A 76 -20.74 3.84 -20.58
N PRO A 77 -19.99 3.91 -21.70
CA PRO A 77 -18.53 3.84 -21.68
C PRO A 77 -17.92 5.10 -21.09
N LEU A 78 -16.66 4.95 -20.69
CA LEU A 78 -15.82 6.06 -20.27
C LEU A 78 -15.47 6.91 -21.51
N ALA A 79 -15.57 8.23 -21.37
CA ALA A 79 -15.20 9.15 -22.47
C ALA A 79 -13.70 9.48 -22.41
N LEU A 80 -12.83 8.49 -22.68
CA LEU A 80 -11.38 8.58 -22.54
C LEU A 80 -10.63 8.19 -23.81
N ASP A 81 -9.50 8.83 -24.04
CA ASP A 81 -8.57 8.53 -25.12
C ASP A 81 -7.35 7.76 -24.61
N LEU A 82 -6.99 7.94 -23.34
CA LEU A 82 -5.96 7.16 -22.64
C LEU A 82 -6.29 6.99 -21.16
N LEU A 83 -6.14 5.77 -20.70
CA LEU A 83 -6.20 5.42 -19.27
C LEU A 83 -4.88 4.79 -18.83
N VAL A 84 -4.31 5.30 -17.73
CA VAL A 84 -3.18 4.67 -17.03
C VAL A 84 -3.72 4.05 -15.75
N VAL A 85 -3.43 2.76 -15.55
CA VAL A 85 -3.77 2.03 -14.34
C VAL A 85 -2.49 1.61 -13.65
N ASP A 86 -2.25 2.14 -12.46
CA ASP A 86 -1.10 1.75 -11.62
C ASP A 86 -1.49 0.66 -10.61
N GLU A 87 -0.49 -0.03 -10.04
CA GLU A 87 -0.65 -1.15 -9.11
C GLU A 87 -1.56 -2.27 -9.63
N VAL A 88 -1.41 -2.62 -10.93
CA VAL A 88 -2.24 -3.67 -11.59
C VAL A 88 -2.09 -5.04 -10.95
N SER A 89 -1.03 -5.29 -10.20
CA SER A 89 -0.86 -6.50 -9.39
C SER A 89 -2.02 -6.78 -8.42
N MET A 90 -2.78 -5.72 -8.03
CA MET A 90 -3.93 -5.81 -7.14
C MET A 90 -5.28 -5.92 -7.88
N VAL A 91 -5.28 -5.90 -9.21
CA VAL A 91 -6.52 -5.94 -10.02
C VAL A 91 -6.86 -7.39 -10.33
N ASP A 92 -8.02 -7.84 -9.84
CA ASP A 92 -8.55 -9.16 -10.13
C ASP A 92 -9.25 -9.22 -11.50
N LEU A 93 -9.59 -10.42 -11.93
CA LEU A 93 -10.19 -10.64 -13.24
C LEU A 93 -11.56 -9.97 -13.39
N PRO A 94 -12.49 -10.01 -12.41
CA PRO A 94 -13.78 -9.31 -12.51
C PRO A 94 -13.64 -7.79 -12.67
N LEU A 95 -12.73 -7.17 -11.90
CA LEU A 95 -12.48 -5.74 -11.99
C LEU A 95 -11.84 -5.35 -13.33
N MET A 96 -10.91 -6.16 -13.83
CA MET A 96 -10.32 -5.95 -15.16
C MET A 96 -11.36 -6.11 -16.26
N GLN A 97 -12.23 -7.10 -16.18
CA GLN A 97 -13.31 -7.28 -17.15
C GLN A 97 -14.26 -6.07 -17.16
N ALA A 98 -14.69 -5.60 -15.99
CA ALA A 98 -15.53 -4.41 -15.87
C ALA A 98 -14.85 -3.17 -16.46
N LEU A 99 -13.54 -3.02 -16.25
CA LEU A 99 -12.75 -1.95 -16.83
C LEU A 99 -12.73 -2.02 -18.36
N LEU A 100 -12.43 -3.18 -18.93
CA LEU A 100 -12.36 -3.37 -20.39
C LEU A 100 -13.73 -3.17 -21.04
N ASP A 101 -14.82 -3.60 -20.39
CA ASP A 101 -16.18 -3.38 -20.85
C ASP A 101 -16.58 -1.89 -20.84
N ALA A 102 -15.97 -1.08 -19.97
CA ALA A 102 -16.23 0.35 -19.88
C ALA A 102 -15.34 1.21 -20.78
N LEU A 103 -14.26 0.66 -21.35
CA LEU A 103 -13.35 1.41 -22.21
C LEU A 103 -13.83 1.42 -23.66
N PRO A 104 -13.82 2.58 -24.35
CA PRO A 104 -13.99 2.65 -25.81
C PRO A 104 -12.89 1.85 -26.52
N ALA A 105 -13.21 1.23 -27.65
CA ALA A 105 -12.24 0.48 -28.44
C ALA A 105 -11.03 1.31 -28.92
N SER A 106 -11.19 2.64 -29.03
CA SER A 106 -10.13 3.58 -29.39
C SER A 106 -9.26 4.01 -28.22
N CYS A 107 -9.66 3.70 -26.97
CA CYS A 107 -8.92 4.12 -25.79
C CYS A 107 -7.62 3.32 -25.65
N ARG A 108 -6.52 4.02 -25.47
CA ARG A 108 -5.23 3.40 -25.13
C ARG A 108 -5.20 3.07 -23.64
N LEU A 109 -4.83 1.83 -23.30
CA LEU A 109 -4.70 1.38 -21.92
C LEU A 109 -3.24 1.12 -21.58
N VAL A 110 -2.73 1.80 -20.55
CA VAL A 110 -1.38 1.59 -20.00
C VAL A 110 -1.53 0.93 -18.64
N LEU A 111 -1.07 -0.30 -18.52
CA LEU A 111 -1.04 -1.08 -17.29
C LEU A 111 0.34 -0.96 -16.65
N VAL A 112 0.39 -0.56 -15.39
CA VAL A 112 1.63 -0.38 -14.62
C VAL A 112 1.59 -1.27 -13.39
N GLY A 113 2.64 -2.04 -13.13
CA GLY A 113 2.63 -2.95 -11.99
C GLY A 113 3.96 -3.62 -11.70
N ASP A 114 3.91 -4.52 -10.74
CA ASP A 114 5.03 -5.34 -10.31
C ASP A 114 4.56 -6.78 -10.10
N GLY A 115 4.91 -7.66 -11.03
CA GLY A 115 4.46 -9.04 -11.00
C GLY A 115 5.11 -9.92 -9.94
N ALA A 116 6.15 -9.44 -9.25
CA ALA A 116 6.75 -10.12 -8.11
C ALA A 116 5.99 -9.85 -6.80
N GLN A 117 5.12 -8.83 -6.77
CA GLN A 117 4.26 -8.55 -5.62
C GLN A 117 3.14 -9.60 -5.46
N LEU A 118 2.43 -9.51 -4.33
CA LEU A 118 1.27 -10.34 -4.07
C LEU A 118 0.20 -10.16 -5.15
N PRO A 119 -0.39 -11.27 -5.63
CA PRO A 119 -1.54 -11.21 -6.51
C PRO A 119 -2.77 -10.64 -5.77
N PRO A 120 -3.84 -10.28 -6.49
CA PRO A 120 -5.07 -9.81 -5.89
C PRO A 120 -5.69 -10.89 -5.00
N VAL A 121 -6.49 -10.47 -4.01
CA VAL A 121 -7.24 -11.40 -3.14
C VAL A 121 -8.44 -12.00 -3.89
N GLY A 122 -9.00 -11.27 -4.84
CA GLY A 122 -10.08 -11.72 -5.71
C GLY A 122 -9.61 -12.78 -6.73
N PRO A 123 -10.53 -13.37 -7.48
CA PRO A 123 -10.23 -14.46 -8.41
C PRO A 123 -9.46 -13.97 -9.64
N GLY A 124 -8.41 -14.70 -9.99
CA GLY A 124 -7.55 -14.45 -11.14
C GLY A 124 -6.54 -13.32 -10.95
N SER A 125 -5.46 -13.35 -11.70
CA SER A 125 -4.41 -12.34 -11.66
C SER A 125 -3.99 -11.98 -13.08
N VAL A 126 -4.54 -10.87 -13.58
CA VAL A 126 -4.32 -10.42 -14.96
C VAL A 126 -2.83 -10.16 -15.22
N LEU A 127 -2.12 -9.56 -14.25
CA LEU A 127 -0.70 -9.25 -14.44
C LEU A 127 0.14 -10.53 -14.55
N LEU A 128 -0.14 -11.55 -13.72
CA LEU A 128 0.56 -12.83 -13.81
C LEU A 128 0.26 -13.54 -15.13
N ASP A 129 -0.99 -13.49 -15.58
CA ASP A 129 -1.38 -14.06 -16.86
C ASP A 129 -0.65 -13.38 -18.04
N LEU A 130 -0.47 -12.06 -17.99
CA LEU A 130 0.28 -11.29 -19.00
C LEU A 130 1.80 -11.57 -18.96
N GLN A 131 2.32 -12.07 -17.84
CA GLN A 131 3.72 -12.47 -17.69
C GLN A 131 4.02 -13.86 -18.25
N GLU A 132 3.01 -14.67 -18.51
CA GLU A 132 3.24 -15.98 -19.15
C GLU A 132 4.03 -15.81 -20.46
N PRO A 133 5.05 -16.66 -20.71
CA PRO A 133 5.97 -16.46 -21.82
C PRO A 133 5.30 -16.27 -23.17
N ALA A 134 4.25 -17.05 -23.47
CA ALA A 134 3.51 -16.95 -24.74
C ALA A 134 2.77 -15.61 -24.87
N ARG A 135 2.12 -15.12 -23.80
CA ARG A 135 1.40 -13.85 -23.77
C ARG A 135 2.38 -12.68 -23.78
N ARG A 136 3.47 -12.80 -23.02
CA ARG A 136 4.54 -11.78 -23.02
C ARG A 136 5.14 -11.60 -24.40
N LEU A 137 5.39 -12.70 -25.11
CA LEU A 137 5.86 -12.67 -26.49
C LEU A 137 4.85 -11.99 -27.43
N ALA A 138 3.57 -12.26 -27.28
CA ALA A 138 2.51 -11.64 -28.08
C ALA A 138 2.40 -10.13 -27.86
N LEU A 139 2.71 -9.62 -26.65
CA LEU A 139 2.75 -8.19 -26.38
C LEU A 139 3.95 -7.50 -27.06
N GLY A 140 5.04 -8.20 -27.32
CA GLY A 140 6.21 -7.67 -27.99
C GLY A 140 6.72 -6.35 -27.37
N SER A 141 6.85 -5.31 -28.20
CA SER A 141 7.29 -3.97 -27.78
C SER A 141 6.27 -3.23 -26.90
N ALA A 142 5.03 -3.70 -26.80
CA ALA A 142 4.03 -3.13 -25.90
C ALA A 142 4.24 -3.52 -24.44
N ALA A 143 5.21 -4.39 -24.15
CA ALA A 143 5.57 -4.80 -22.80
C ALA A 143 7.01 -4.38 -22.47
N ILE A 144 7.15 -3.43 -21.55
CA ILE A 144 8.42 -2.84 -21.12
C ILE A 144 8.69 -3.23 -19.68
N GLU A 145 9.89 -3.69 -19.37
CA GLU A 145 10.34 -4.00 -18.02
C GLU A 145 11.46 -3.03 -17.60
N LEU A 146 11.24 -2.36 -16.45
CA LEU A 146 12.25 -1.50 -15.82
C LEU A 146 13.03 -2.34 -14.80
N ARG A 147 14.32 -2.54 -15.03
CA ARG A 147 15.18 -3.39 -14.19
C ARG A 147 16.04 -2.60 -13.21
N THR A 148 16.39 -1.36 -13.56
CA THR A 148 17.26 -0.52 -12.73
C THR A 148 16.49 0.04 -11.54
N THR A 149 16.97 -0.22 -10.33
CA THR A 149 16.38 0.29 -9.08
C THR A 149 17.11 1.55 -8.64
N TYR A 150 16.38 2.65 -8.40
CA TYR A 150 16.93 3.95 -7.99
C TYR A 150 16.68 4.27 -6.51
N ARG A 151 15.72 3.61 -5.87
CA ARG A 151 15.26 3.95 -4.52
C ARG A 151 15.88 3.09 -3.43
N ASN A 152 15.99 1.80 -3.64
CA ASN A 152 16.48 0.85 -2.63
C ASN A 152 17.89 0.41 -3.05
N ASN A 153 18.89 1.04 -2.44
CA ASN A 153 20.27 0.54 -2.44
C ASN A 153 20.49 -0.23 -1.15
N GLY A 154 21.39 -1.22 -1.15
CA GLY A 154 21.75 -1.98 0.05
C GLY A 154 20.98 -3.28 0.24
N SER A 155 20.88 -3.72 1.50
CA SER A 155 20.44 -5.07 1.86
C SER A 155 18.96 -5.34 1.53
N ILE A 156 18.08 -4.34 1.64
CA ILE A 156 16.66 -4.49 1.25
C ILE A 156 16.54 -4.86 -0.23
N ALA A 157 17.24 -4.12 -1.10
CA ALA A 157 17.19 -4.37 -2.54
C ALA A 157 17.78 -5.72 -2.90
N ALA A 158 18.89 -6.09 -2.28
CA ALA A 158 19.56 -7.36 -2.53
C ALA A 158 18.68 -8.57 -2.12
N VAL A 159 18.07 -8.52 -0.93
CA VAL A 159 17.14 -9.56 -0.47
C VAL A 159 15.87 -9.59 -1.33
N ALA A 160 15.31 -8.43 -1.69
CA ALA A 160 14.15 -8.35 -2.57
C ALA A 160 14.43 -8.94 -3.95
N ALA A 161 15.61 -8.68 -4.53
CA ALA A 161 16.01 -9.28 -5.81
C ALA A 161 16.11 -10.81 -5.70
N ALA A 162 16.76 -11.33 -4.66
CA ALA A 162 16.88 -12.77 -4.44
C ALA A 162 15.51 -13.46 -4.21
N LEU A 163 14.58 -12.77 -3.54
CA LEU A 163 13.20 -13.26 -3.38
C LEU A 163 12.42 -13.28 -4.69
N ARG A 164 12.63 -12.27 -5.55
CA ARG A 164 12.00 -12.21 -6.88
C ARG A 164 12.48 -13.34 -7.78
N ASP A 165 13.77 -13.62 -7.74
CA ASP A 165 14.40 -14.65 -8.60
C ASP A 165 14.14 -16.10 -8.11
N GLY A 166 13.56 -16.28 -6.92
CA GLY A 166 12.86 -17.53 -6.54
C GLY A 166 13.73 -18.72 -6.09
N GLU A 167 15.03 -18.55 -5.91
CA GLU A 167 15.96 -19.68 -5.92
C GLU A 167 16.34 -20.30 -4.56
N GLN A 168 16.01 -19.71 -3.40
CA GLN A 168 16.52 -20.21 -2.12
C GLN A 168 15.51 -20.20 -0.96
N PRO A 169 15.63 -21.14 0.00
CA PRO A 169 14.92 -21.04 1.27
C PRO A 169 15.27 -19.76 2.02
N LEU A 170 14.30 -19.17 2.71
CA LEU A 170 14.44 -17.85 3.33
C LEU A 170 15.57 -17.77 4.37
N GLU A 171 15.61 -18.71 5.32
CA GLU A 171 16.60 -18.67 6.43
C GLU A 171 18.04 -18.74 5.93
N PRO A 172 18.44 -19.69 5.04
CA PRO A 172 19.78 -19.67 4.46
C PRO A 172 20.11 -18.38 3.69
N LEU A 173 19.12 -17.81 3.00
CA LEU A 173 19.27 -16.54 2.29
C LEU A 173 19.60 -15.40 3.27
N LEU A 174 18.79 -15.28 4.34
CA LEU A 174 18.97 -14.25 5.36
C LEU A 174 20.30 -14.42 6.12
N ALA A 175 20.63 -15.65 6.53
CA ALA A 175 21.89 -15.94 7.18
C ALA A 175 23.08 -15.53 6.32
N ARG A 176 23.08 -15.90 5.03
CA ARG A 176 24.16 -15.53 4.11
C ARG A 176 24.30 -14.03 3.89
N MET A 177 23.18 -13.28 3.85
CA MET A 177 23.15 -11.88 3.50
C MET A 177 23.22 -10.91 4.69
N LEU A 178 22.82 -11.37 5.87
CA LEU A 178 22.61 -10.50 7.04
C LEU A 178 23.31 -11.00 8.31
N ASP A 179 24.09 -12.09 8.24
CA ASP A 179 24.86 -12.60 9.38
C ASP A 179 26.31 -12.93 8.94
N PRO A 180 27.34 -12.10 9.29
CA PRO A 180 27.19 -10.79 9.96
C PRO A 180 26.55 -9.72 9.05
N ALA A 181 25.72 -8.88 9.65
CA ALA A 181 25.08 -7.80 8.90
C ALA A 181 26.12 -6.81 8.37
N PRO A 182 26.03 -6.36 7.11
CA PRO A 182 26.86 -5.29 6.58
C PRO A 182 26.77 -4.03 7.44
N ALA A 183 27.86 -3.28 7.62
CA ALA A 183 27.90 -2.11 8.48
C ALA A 183 26.83 -1.05 8.13
N ASP A 184 26.53 -0.89 6.85
CA ASP A 184 25.52 0.05 6.32
C ASP A 184 24.21 -0.65 5.96
N SER A 185 23.88 -1.77 6.62
CA SER A 185 22.66 -2.52 6.30
C SER A 185 21.42 -1.72 6.68
N ASN A 186 20.54 -1.50 5.68
CA ASN A 186 19.21 -0.94 5.88
C ASN A 186 18.14 -2.02 6.13
N LEU A 187 18.54 -3.28 6.25
CA LEU A 187 17.71 -4.40 6.65
C LEU A 187 18.30 -5.08 7.89
N GLN A 188 17.50 -5.16 8.95
CA GLN A 188 17.83 -5.92 10.15
C GLN A 188 17.05 -7.22 10.16
N TRP A 189 17.70 -8.29 10.58
CA TRP A 189 17.05 -9.58 10.83
C TRP A 189 17.15 -9.90 12.31
N LEU A 190 16.00 -10.05 12.96
CA LEU A 190 15.87 -10.39 14.37
C LEU A 190 15.18 -11.75 14.53
N GLN A 191 15.63 -12.50 15.51
CA GLN A 191 14.96 -13.73 15.91
C GLN A 191 14.30 -13.53 17.28
N ALA A 192 13.05 -13.98 17.44
CA ALA A 192 12.30 -13.82 18.67
C ALA A 192 11.53 -15.09 19.03
N PRO A 193 11.23 -15.33 20.33
CA PRO A 193 10.41 -16.47 20.76
C PRO A 193 9.01 -16.41 20.15
N SER A 194 8.55 -17.51 19.55
CA SER A 194 7.23 -17.58 18.86
C SER A 194 6.03 -17.52 19.82
N HIS A 195 6.25 -17.69 21.13
CA HIS A 195 5.18 -17.75 22.12
C HIS A 195 4.73 -16.37 22.65
N CYS A 196 5.45 -15.29 22.31
CA CYS A 196 5.11 -13.91 22.70
C CYS A 196 5.39 -12.94 21.54
N LEU A 197 4.82 -11.72 21.64
CA LEU A 197 5.18 -10.65 20.74
C LEU A 197 6.61 -10.16 21.04
N PRO A 198 7.41 -9.84 20.01
CA PRO A 198 8.77 -9.34 20.19
C PRO A 198 8.79 -8.02 20.96
N ALA A 199 9.58 -7.94 22.03
CA ALA A 199 9.64 -6.75 22.88
C ALA A 199 10.11 -5.50 22.12
N ALA A 200 11.11 -5.64 21.26
CA ALA A 200 11.62 -4.55 20.43
C ALA A 200 10.53 -3.95 19.51
N LEU A 201 9.67 -4.79 18.92
CA LEU A 201 8.53 -4.34 18.13
C LEU A 201 7.55 -3.53 18.98
N LEU A 202 7.17 -4.05 20.14
CA LEU A 202 6.20 -3.36 21.02
C LEU A 202 6.74 -2.03 21.52
N GLU A 203 8.03 -1.97 21.87
CA GLU A 203 8.68 -0.71 22.27
C GLU A 203 8.67 0.30 21.12
N ARG A 204 9.03 -0.14 19.92
CA ARG A 204 9.01 0.74 18.73
C ARG A 204 7.62 1.28 18.42
N LEU A 205 6.59 0.42 18.49
CA LEU A 205 5.21 0.82 18.26
C LEU A 205 4.68 1.77 19.35
N ARG A 206 4.99 1.53 20.63
CA ARG A 206 4.61 2.44 21.71
C ARG A 206 5.23 3.83 21.50
N ARG A 207 6.50 3.87 21.13
CA ARG A 207 7.18 5.14 20.80
C ARG A 207 6.47 5.87 19.64
N HIS A 208 6.17 5.16 18.55
CA HIS A 208 5.45 5.75 17.42
C HIS A 208 4.05 6.24 17.80
N GLN A 209 3.34 5.50 18.64
CA GLN A 209 2.02 5.89 19.14
C GLN A 209 2.08 7.16 20.01
N LEU A 210 3.10 7.28 20.87
CA LEU A 210 3.34 8.49 21.66
C LEU A 210 3.68 9.69 20.77
N ASP A 211 4.50 9.50 19.74
CA ASP A 211 4.82 10.55 18.78
C ASP A 211 3.56 11.05 18.07
N LEU A 212 2.69 10.15 17.61
CA LEU A 212 1.43 10.50 16.96
C LEU A 212 0.48 11.22 17.94
N GLU A 213 0.40 10.76 19.18
CA GLU A 213 -0.42 11.42 20.22
C GLU A 213 0.07 12.85 20.49
N GLN A 214 1.39 13.04 20.62
CA GLN A 214 1.97 14.37 20.82
C GLN A 214 1.69 15.29 19.63
N LEU A 215 1.86 14.80 18.41
CA LEU A 215 1.55 15.56 17.20
C LEU A 215 0.07 15.98 17.18
N CYS A 216 -0.86 15.07 17.53
CA CYS A 216 -2.28 15.37 17.59
C CYS A 216 -2.62 16.42 18.68
N ARG A 217 -1.93 16.40 19.83
CA ARG A 217 -2.14 17.40 20.92
C ARG A 217 -1.69 18.80 20.56
N HIS A 218 -0.64 18.92 19.74
CA HIS A 218 -0.06 20.22 19.35
C HIS A 218 -0.48 20.67 17.95
N TRP A 219 -1.38 19.93 17.32
CA TRP A 219 -1.79 20.20 15.95
C TRP A 219 -2.70 21.42 15.85
N ALA A 220 -2.35 22.34 14.94
CA ALA A 220 -3.18 23.48 14.57
C ALA A 220 -4.20 23.06 13.50
N THR A 221 -5.47 22.99 13.87
CA THR A 221 -6.55 22.46 13.01
C THR A 221 -6.82 23.30 11.76
N ASP A 222 -6.51 24.59 11.80
CA ASP A 222 -6.76 25.55 10.72
C ASP A 222 -5.60 25.64 9.71
N ASP A 223 -4.49 24.91 9.97
CA ASP A 223 -3.33 24.87 9.08
C ASP A 223 -3.31 23.59 8.24
N SER A 224 -3.53 23.73 6.94
CA SER A 224 -3.50 22.61 5.98
C SER A 224 -2.12 21.96 5.87
N SER A 225 -1.04 22.73 6.07
CA SER A 225 0.34 22.21 6.09
C SER A 225 0.58 21.34 7.33
N ALA A 226 0.13 21.81 8.50
CA ALA A 226 0.18 21.04 9.75
C ALA A 226 -0.65 19.76 9.64
N THR A 227 -1.81 19.81 9.00
CA THR A 227 -2.66 18.65 8.74
C THR A 227 -1.97 17.63 7.83
N SER A 228 -1.36 18.08 6.73
CA SER A 228 -0.60 17.22 5.83
C SER A 228 0.59 16.55 6.53
N SER A 229 1.28 17.28 7.38
CA SER A 229 2.41 16.80 8.19
C SER A 229 1.96 15.76 9.22
N LEU A 230 0.82 15.99 9.88
CA LEU A 230 0.21 15.06 10.83
C LEU A 230 -0.16 13.73 10.15
N LEU A 231 -0.87 13.79 9.03
CA LEU A 231 -1.22 12.58 8.26
C LEU A 231 0.02 11.90 7.66
N GLY A 232 1.03 12.66 7.25
CA GLY A 232 2.31 12.15 6.77
C GLY A 232 3.11 11.40 7.85
N ALA A 233 2.88 11.69 9.14
CA ALA A 233 3.53 10.98 10.24
C ALA A 233 3.10 9.49 10.33
N LEU A 234 1.96 9.12 9.75
CA LEU A 234 1.54 7.71 9.59
C LEU A 234 2.53 6.89 8.76
N ASP A 235 3.20 7.52 7.80
CA ASP A 235 4.16 6.87 6.91
C ASP A 235 5.57 6.73 7.53
N ARG A 236 5.77 7.13 8.80
CA ARG A 236 7.07 6.96 9.48
C ARG A 236 7.31 5.51 9.89
N CYS A 237 6.27 4.77 10.28
CA CYS A 237 6.41 3.38 10.73
C CYS A 237 5.24 2.54 10.26
N LEU A 238 5.52 1.41 9.60
CA LEU A 238 4.55 0.43 9.15
C LEU A 238 4.90 -0.95 9.68
N VAL A 239 4.00 -1.54 10.45
CA VAL A 239 4.15 -2.90 10.96
C VAL A 239 3.24 -3.83 10.20
N MET A 240 3.79 -4.95 9.75
CA MET A 240 3.05 -5.95 8.98
C MET A 240 3.20 -7.36 9.53
N SER A 241 2.11 -8.11 9.47
CA SER A 241 2.10 -9.55 9.71
C SER A 241 1.29 -10.24 8.60
N PRO A 242 1.65 -11.45 8.15
CA PRO A 242 0.80 -12.24 7.25
C PRO A 242 -0.47 -12.74 7.94
N LEU A 243 -0.49 -12.76 9.28
CA LEU A 243 -1.57 -13.32 10.08
C LEU A 243 -2.47 -12.24 10.66
N ARG A 244 -3.77 -12.47 10.55
CA ARG A 244 -4.79 -11.65 11.22
C ARG A 244 -4.98 -12.03 12.68
N ARG A 245 -4.90 -13.34 12.97
CA ARG A 245 -5.08 -13.96 14.29
C ARG A 245 -3.84 -14.73 14.70
N GLY A 246 -3.77 -15.13 15.96
CA GLY A 246 -2.61 -15.82 16.52
C GLY A 246 -1.65 -14.87 17.22
N ARG A 247 -0.61 -15.44 17.84
CA ARG A 247 0.31 -14.70 18.73
C ARG A 247 1.07 -13.56 18.05
N TRP A 248 1.44 -13.76 16.80
CA TRP A 248 2.10 -12.74 15.97
C TRP A 248 1.13 -12.10 14.96
N GLY A 249 -0.17 -12.30 15.14
CA GLY A 249 -1.19 -11.71 14.28
C GLY A 249 -1.46 -10.24 14.62
N VAL A 250 -2.02 -9.53 13.66
CA VAL A 250 -2.39 -8.11 13.78
C VAL A 250 -3.26 -7.84 15.00
N GLY A 251 -4.26 -8.72 15.27
CA GLY A 251 -5.13 -8.57 16.44
C GLY A 251 -4.39 -8.65 17.78
N ALA A 252 -3.35 -9.50 17.91
CA ALA A 252 -2.56 -9.59 19.12
C ALA A 252 -1.71 -8.32 19.35
N ILE A 253 -1.21 -7.71 18.28
CA ILE A 253 -0.47 -6.45 18.35
C ILE A 253 -1.40 -5.33 18.82
N HIS A 254 -2.60 -5.21 18.23
CA HIS A 254 -3.58 -4.21 18.64
C HIS A 254 -3.99 -4.38 20.10
N GLN A 255 -4.23 -5.62 20.54
CA GLN A 255 -4.55 -5.93 21.93
C GLN A 255 -3.42 -5.57 22.90
N ALA A 256 -2.17 -5.81 22.53
CA ALA A 256 -1.00 -5.50 23.36
C ALA A 256 -0.77 -3.98 23.52
N LEU A 257 -1.21 -3.16 22.56
CA LEU A 257 -1.03 -1.71 22.57
C LEU A 257 -2.23 -0.95 23.12
N LEU A 258 -3.46 -1.39 22.78
CA LEU A 258 -4.70 -0.69 23.11
C LEU A 258 -5.48 -1.36 24.25
N GLY A 259 -5.09 -2.56 24.68
CA GLY A 259 -5.82 -3.32 25.67
C GLY A 259 -7.27 -3.57 25.24
N GLU A 260 -8.23 -3.37 26.13
CA GLU A 260 -9.66 -3.53 25.83
C GLU A 260 -10.18 -2.58 24.75
N ALA A 261 -9.56 -1.42 24.59
CA ALA A 261 -9.98 -0.45 23.57
C ALA A 261 -9.83 -1.00 22.15
N ALA A 262 -8.94 -1.98 21.92
CA ALA A 262 -8.75 -2.61 20.61
C ALA A 262 -10.03 -3.22 20.01
N THR A 263 -10.97 -3.63 20.86
CA THR A 263 -12.25 -4.25 20.46
C THR A 263 -13.45 -3.31 20.54
N ARG A 264 -13.22 -2.08 21.02
CA ARG A 264 -14.27 -1.05 21.10
C ARG A 264 -14.32 -0.20 19.83
N SER A 265 -15.37 0.60 19.69
CA SER A 265 -15.50 1.54 18.57
C SER A 265 -14.44 2.65 18.64
N PRO A 266 -14.12 3.31 17.49
CA PRO A 266 -13.04 4.29 17.40
C PRO A 266 -13.15 5.49 18.37
N GLN A 267 -14.34 5.79 18.84
CA GLN A 267 -14.55 6.86 19.86
C GLN A 267 -13.84 6.59 21.19
N HIS A 268 -13.52 5.31 21.49
CA HIS A 268 -12.85 4.90 22.73
C HIS A 268 -11.35 4.72 22.56
N TRP A 269 -10.82 4.91 21.34
CA TRP A 269 -9.39 4.76 21.09
C TRP A 269 -8.62 5.99 21.55
N PRO A 270 -7.38 5.80 22.02
CA PRO A 270 -6.50 6.91 22.36
C PRO A 270 -6.31 7.88 21.20
N LEU A 271 -6.03 9.13 21.54
CA LEU A 271 -5.63 10.17 20.58
C LEU A 271 -4.40 9.70 19.79
N GLY A 272 -4.34 10.01 18.51
CA GLY A 272 -3.24 9.59 17.65
C GLY A 272 -3.29 8.11 17.23
N THR A 273 -4.35 7.36 17.59
CA THR A 273 -4.49 5.98 17.10
C THR A 273 -4.78 5.99 15.61
N PRO A 274 -3.96 5.28 14.79
CA PRO A 274 -4.24 5.08 13.37
C PRO A 274 -5.51 4.26 13.15
N VAL A 275 -6.34 4.68 12.20
CA VAL A 275 -7.67 4.10 11.90
C VAL A 275 -7.71 3.59 10.48
N LEU A 276 -8.07 2.33 10.28
CA LEU A 276 -8.25 1.72 8.96
C LEU A 276 -9.73 1.67 8.56
N CYS A 277 -10.05 2.24 7.41
CA CYS A 277 -11.33 2.06 6.74
C CYS A 277 -11.39 0.68 6.07
N ARG A 278 -12.43 -0.12 6.38
CA ARG A 278 -12.54 -1.52 5.92
C ARG A 278 -13.36 -1.70 4.65
N HIS A 279 -14.15 -0.72 4.30
CA HIS A 279 -15.10 -0.79 3.19
C HIS A 279 -15.04 0.47 2.35
N ASN A 280 -15.50 0.37 1.10
CA ASN A 280 -15.70 1.56 0.29
C ASN A 280 -16.96 2.29 0.78
N LEU A 281 -16.79 3.50 1.27
CA LEU A 281 -17.86 4.38 1.77
C LEU A 281 -17.92 5.61 0.87
N VAL A 282 -18.61 5.46 -0.25
CA VAL A 282 -18.68 6.47 -1.33
C VAL A 282 -19.24 7.80 -0.81
N ASP A 283 -20.27 7.73 0.05
CA ASP A 283 -20.92 8.90 0.63
C ASP A 283 -19.99 9.70 1.56
N LEU A 284 -19.02 9.04 2.18
CA LEU A 284 -18.01 9.64 3.04
C LEU A 284 -16.71 9.97 2.27
N GLY A 285 -16.60 9.59 1.01
CA GLY A 285 -15.39 9.76 0.21
C GLY A 285 -14.24 8.84 0.61
N LEU A 286 -14.50 7.78 1.40
CA LEU A 286 -13.49 6.82 1.87
C LEU A 286 -13.47 5.56 1.02
N ALA A 287 -12.27 5.01 0.84
CA ALA A 287 -12.05 3.72 0.21
C ALA A 287 -11.56 2.69 1.22
N ASN A 288 -11.78 1.41 0.89
CA ASN A 288 -11.17 0.30 1.64
C ASN A 288 -9.64 0.44 1.62
N GLY A 289 -9.03 0.39 2.80
CA GLY A 289 -7.59 0.54 2.96
C GLY A 289 -7.13 1.97 3.28
N ASP A 290 -8.02 2.96 3.25
CA ASP A 290 -7.67 4.31 3.69
C ASP A 290 -7.34 4.30 5.18
N VAL A 291 -6.29 5.03 5.55
CA VAL A 291 -5.85 5.16 6.94
C VAL A 291 -5.91 6.62 7.36
N GLY A 292 -6.56 6.85 8.48
CA GLY A 292 -6.66 8.14 9.15
C GLY A 292 -6.14 8.08 10.57
N LEU A 293 -6.44 9.12 11.35
CA LEU A 293 -6.05 9.26 12.75
C LEU A 293 -7.25 9.61 13.62
N VAL A 294 -7.25 9.10 14.85
CA VAL A 294 -8.12 9.62 15.91
C VAL A 294 -7.55 10.94 16.39
N VAL A 295 -8.32 12.00 16.25
CA VAL A 295 -7.96 13.37 16.67
C VAL A 295 -9.03 13.92 17.60
N GLU A 296 -8.73 15.06 18.21
CA GLU A 296 -9.70 15.85 18.98
C GLU A 296 -9.95 17.17 18.28
N HIS A 297 -11.22 17.51 18.08
CA HIS A 297 -11.63 18.79 17.49
C HIS A 297 -12.88 19.29 18.18
N GLY A 298 -12.82 20.53 18.70
CA GLY A 298 -13.93 21.12 19.44
C GLY A 298 -14.31 20.36 20.72
N GLY A 299 -13.38 19.67 21.36
CA GLY A 299 -13.63 18.86 22.57
C GLY A 299 -14.23 17.49 22.28
N GLU A 300 -14.38 17.10 21.01
CA GLU A 300 -14.95 15.81 20.60
C GLU A 300 -13.95 14.97 19.80
N ARG A 301 -14.06 13.65 19.91
CA ARG A 301 -13.30 12.73 19.07
C ARG A 301 -13.80 12.78 17.64
N ARG A 302 -12.86 12.90 16.71
CA ARG A 302 -13.07 12.86 15.25
C ARG A 302 -12.06 11.92 14.63
N LEU A 303 -12.37 11.43 13.43
CA LEU A 303 -11.46 10.67 12.59
C LEU A 303 -11.04 11.56 11.43
N LEU A 304 -9.73 11.76 11.30
CA LEU A 304 -9.13 12.61 10.28
C LEU A 304 -8.53 11.73 9.19
N PHE A 305 -8.99 11.90 7.96
CA PHE A 305 -8.46 11.21 6.78
C PHE A 305 -7.96 12.20 5.73
N ALA A 306 -7.00 11.77 4.94
CA ALA A 306 -6.65 12.51 3.74
C ALA A 306 -7.82 12.52 2.76
N ASN A 307 -8.05 13.66 2.08
CA ASN A 307 -9.07 13.78 1.05
C ASN A 307 -8.41 13.78 -0.34
N PRO A 308 -8.42 12.66 -1.07
CA PRO A 308 -7.77 12.58 -2.37
C PRO A 308 -8.40 13.58 -3.36
N GLY A 309 -7.65 14.62 -3.73
CA GLY A 309 -8.07 15.62 -4.72
C GLY A 309 -8.61 16.93 -4.15
N ARG A 310 -8.61 17.08 -2.81
CA ARG A 310 -8.94 18.34 -2.15
C ARG A 310 -7.86 18.69 -1.13
N ALA A 311 -7.65 19.98 -0.91
CA ALA A 311 -6.71 20.45 0.13
C ALA A 311 -7.24 20.18 1.55
N GLU A 312 -8.54 20.22 1.72
CA GLU A 312 -9.20 20.01 3.01
C GLU A 312 -9.31 18.52 3.33
N PRO A 313 -8.93 18.10 4.54
CA PRO A 313 -9.05 16.73 4.98
C PRO A 313 -10.51 16.30 5.16
N LEU A 314 -10.75 15.01 5.26
CA LEU A 314 -12.06 14.46 5.61
C LEU A 314 -12.19 14.33 7.11
N TRP A 315 -13.25 14.90 7.66
CA TRP A 315 -13.64 14.85 9.06
C TRP A 315 -14.80 13.87 9.22
N ILE A 316 -14.56 12.75 9.89
CA ILE A 316 -15.56 11.69 10.06
C ILE A 316 -15.89 11.55 11.53
N HIS A 317 -17.18 11.54 11.87
CA HIS A 317 -17.58 11.20 13.23
C HIS A 317 -17.36 9.69 13.46
N PRO A 318 -16.81 9.26 14.62
CA PRO A 318 -16.52 7.83 14.87
C PRO A 318 -17.73 6.90 14.68
N ALA A 319 -18.95 7.38 14.97
CA ALA A 319 -20.17 6.61 14.76
C ALA A 319 -20.51 6.32 13.29
N GLN A 320 -19.93 7.07 12.34
CA GLN A 320 -20.10 6.85 10.90
C GLN A 320 -19.17 5.75 10.37
N LEU A 321 -18.20 5.32 11.20
CA LEU A 321 -17.22 4.29 10.84
C LEU A 321 -17.16 3.19 11.93
N PRO A 322 -18.27 2.52 12.24
CA PRO A 322 -18.35 1.56 13.35
C PRO A 322 -17.45 0.33 13.13
N ASP A 323 -17.21 -0.05 11.87
CA ASP A 323 -16.43 -1.21 11.49
C ASP A 323 -14.93 -0.89 11.25
N ALA A 324 -14.47 0.27 11.70
CA ALA A 324 -13.05 0.61 11.62
C ALA A 324 -12.21 -0.37 12.44
N GLU A 325 -10.98 -0.58 11.98
CA GLU A 325 -9.96 -1.33 12.73
C GLU A 325 -8.80 -0.40 13.10
N PRO A 326 -8.12 -0.62 14.25
CA PRO A 326 -6.85 0.06 14.50
C PRO A 326 -5.84 -0.28 13.39
N ALA A 327 -5.03 0.69 12.99
CA ALA A 327 -4.02 0.52 11.94
C ALA A 327 -2.58 0.58 12.46
N LEU A 328 -2.36 0.25 13.76
CA LEU A 328 -1.03 0.15 14.36
C LEU A 328 -0.20 -0.98 13.74
N ALA A 329 -0.87 -2.01 13.25
CA ALA A 329 -0.29 -3.06 12.42
C ALA A 329 -1.31 -3.46 11.34
N LEU A 330 -0.84 -3.89 10.18
CA LEU A 330 -1.66 -4.30 9.05
C LEU A 330 -1.29 -5.71 8.57
N THR A 331 -2.19 -6.38 7.87
CA THR A 331 -1.78 -7.53 7.08
C THR A 331 -1.01 -7.05 5.84
N VAL A 332 -0.09 -7.87 5.33
CA VAL A 332 0.69 -7.51 4.14
C VAL A 332 -0.22 -7.13 2.97
N HIS A 333 -1.34 -7.83 2.79
CA HIS A 333 -2.34 -7.50 1.75
C HIS A 333 -2.97 -6.12 1.97
N LYS A 334 -3.32 -5.77 3.22
CA LYS A 334 -3.90 -4.44 3.53
C LYS A 334 -2.87 -3.31 3.45
N ALA A 335 -1.59 -3.64 3.53
CA ALA A 335 -0.49 -2.70 3.36
C ALA A 335 -0.09 -2.48 1.90
N GLN A 336 -0.65 -3.24 0.94
CA GLN A 336 -0.41 -2.99 -0.48
C GLN A 336 -0.82 -1.57 -0.85
N GLY A 337 -0.02 -0.93 -1.72
CA GLY A 337 -0.19 0.49 -2.03
C GLY A 337 0.30 1.44 -0.91
N SER A 338 0.69 0.98 0.30
CA SER A 338 1.33 1.80 1.34
C SER A 338 2.86 1.71 1.25
N GLU A 339 3.56 2.72 1.75
CA GLU A 339 5.01 2.73 1.99
C GLU A 339 5.28 3.48 3.29
N ALA A 340 6.39 3.18 3.93
CA ALA A 340 6.82 3.89 5.12
C ALA A 340 8.33 4.09 5.13
N GLU A 341 8.80 5.05 5.94
CA GLU A 341 10.23 5.25 6.16
C GLU A 341 10.84 4.00 6.78
N GLU A 342 10.20 3.47 7.79
CA GLU A 342 10.59 2.27 8.52
C GLU A 342 9.49 1.20 8.47
N VAL A 343 9.89 -0.03 8.16
CA VAL A 343 8.96 -1.18 8.04
C VAL A 343 9.39 -2.30 8.98
N TRP A 344 8.45 -2.85 9.72
CA TRP A 344 8.63 -4.04 10.56
C TRP A 344 7.77 -5.19 10.03
N VAL A 345 8.38 -6.32 9.76
CA VAL A 345 7.72 -7.50 9.20
C VAL A 345 7.85 -8.68 10.14
N LEU A 346 6.73 -9.17 10.66
CA LEU A 346 6.71 -10.41 11.42
C LEU A 346 6.42 -11.58 10.49
N MET A 347 7.29 -12.59 10.51
CA MET A 347 7.13 -13.83 9.76
C MET A 347 7.01 -15.01 10.74
N PRO A 348 5.79 -15.42 11.12
CA PRO A 348 5.59 -16.51 12.08
C PRO A 348 6.05 -17.87 11.51
N ALA A 349 6.38 -18.79 12.40
CA ALA A 349 6.93 -20.11 12.08
C ALA A 349 6.00 -21.06 11.30
N THR A 350 4.70 -20.74 11.22
CA THR A 350 3.71 -21.60 10.56
C THR A 350 3.66 -21.32 9.06
N GLY A 351 4.15 -22.26 8.28
CA GLY A 351 4.12 -22.26 6.81
C GLY A 351 5.42 -21.75 6.19
N ARG A 352 5.70 -22.17 4.98
CA ARG A 352 6.79 -21.56 4.19
C ARG A 352 6.41 -20.12 3.91
N PRO A 353 7.26 -19.13 4.24
CA PRO A 353 7.00 -17.76 3.85
C PRO A 353 6.84 -17.73 2.34
N GLN A 354 5.70 -17.26 1.87
CA GLN A 354 5.51 -17.06 0.45
C GLN A 354 6.48 -15.96 0.04
N GLN A 355 7.38 -16.24 -0.87
CA GLN A 355 8.41 -15.30 -1.33
C GLN A 355 7.81 -13.96 -1.76
N ARG A 356 6.68 -14.00 -2.49
CA ARG A 356 5.95 -12.80 -2.91
C ARG A 356 5.43 -11.98 -1.73
N LEU A 357 5.01 -12.64 -0.65
CA LEU A 357 4.53 -11.96 0.56
C LEU A 357 5.66 -11.17 1.22
N LEU A 358 6.81 -11.82 1.42
CA LEU A 358 7.97 -11.16 2.00
C LEU A 358 8.54 -10.08 1.08
N TYR A 359 8.64 -10.36 -0.22
CA TYR A 359 9.01 -9.37 -1.22
C TYR A 359 8.11 -8.13 -1.14
N THR A 360 6.78 -8.33 -1.15
CA THR A 360 5.81 -7.23 -1.04
C THR A 360 5.99 -6.45 0.25
N ALA A 361 6.22 -7.14 1.38
CA ALA A 361 6.38 -6.49 2.67
C ALA A 361 7.68 -5.67 2.76
N LEU A 362 8.83 -6.25 2.41
CA LEU A 362 10.13 -5.57 2.48
C LEU A 362 10.19 -4.36 1.54
N THR A 363 9.58 -4.48 0.38
CA THR A 363 9.55 -3.40 -0.62
C THR A 363 8.62 -2.24 -0.26
N ARG A 364 7.92 -2.28 0.87
CA ARG A 364 7.21 -1.12 1.44
C ARG A 364 8.14 -0.14 2.14
N ALA A 365 9.36 -0.57 2.52
CA ALA A 365 10.32 0.28 3.19
C ALA A 365 10.95 1.30 2.23
N ARG A 366 11.00 2.56 2.67
CA ARG A 366 11.72 3.62 1.96
C ARG A 366 13.16 3.73 2.45
N GLN A 367 13.41 3.53 3.73
CA GLN A 367 14.72 3.72 4.36
C GLN A 367 15.20 2.46 5.06
N GLN A 368 14.41 1.92 5.97
CA GLN A 368 14.81 0.80 6.82
C GLN A 368 13.74 -0.28 6.90
N ALA A 369 14.16 -1.52 7.01
CA ALA A 369 13.28 -2.64 7.31
C ALA A 369 13.84 -3.50 8.44
N THR A 370 12.95 -4.02 9.29
CA THR A 370 13.26 -5.03 10.30
C THR A 370 12.40 -6.26 10.05
N LEU A 371 13.05 -7.37 9.76
CA LEU A 371 12.40 -8.67 9.61
C LEU A 371 12.54 -9.46 10.92
N ILE A 372 11.43 -9.95 11.45
CA ILE A 372 11.42 -10.77 12.66
C ILE A 372 10.94 -12.17 12.32
N THR A 373 11.77 -13.16 12.62
CA THR A 373 11.44 -14.59 12.49
C THR A 373 11.48 -15.27 13.85
N PRO A 374 10.81 -16.42 14.04
CA PRO A 374 10.94 -17.19 15.25
C PRO A 374 12.36 -17.73 15.42
N VAL A 375 12.79 -17.88 16.68
CA VAL A 375 13.98 -18.66 16.97
C VAL A 375 13.71 -20.10 16.54
N THR A 376 14.48 -20.61 15.59
CA THR A 376 14.49 -22.03 15.25
C THR A 376 15.18 -22.78 16.38
N THR A 377 14.40 -23.33 17.31
CA THR A 377 14.95 -24.31 18.27
C THR A 377 15.28 -25.57 17.46
N PRO A 378 16.52 -26.01 17.40
CA PRO A 378 16.80 -27.29 16.79
C PRO A 378 15.98 -28.36 17.54
N PHE A 379 15.15 -29.10 16.79
CA PHE A 379 14.47 -30.26 17.36
C PHE A 379 15.53 -31.16 18.01
N LYS A 380 15.43 -31.31 19.35
CA LYS A 380 16.17 -32.34 20.09
C LYS A 380 15.59 -33.69 19.80
#